data_10e117d30072bfd9d6d3f84dd4c62233
#
_entry.id   10e117d30072bfd9d6d3f84dd4c62233
#
_cell.length_a   1.000
_cell.length_b   1.000
_cell.length_c   1.000
_cell.angle_alpha   90.00
_cell.angle_beta   90.00
_cell.angle_gamma   90.00
#
_symmetry.space_group_name_H-M   'P 1'
#
loop_
_entity.id
_entity.type
_entity.pdbx_description
1 polymer ?
#
loop_
_entity_poly.entity_id
_entity_poly.type
_entity_poly.pdbx_seq_one_letter_code
_entity_poly.pdbx_strand_id
1 'polypeptide(L)'
;MSISVYYGRAGSGKTRAVYERIRQVMTDCPGEPIILLVPEPATYRVERELAEFMPEKGFTTVRVVGFGRLGYQVYQSIGSKGAGQSSLSSFGRSMLLRLVMKRKQKELGLLEQATKRPEFSSVLQQLFSEFRAFRVGPADLERGAESVKNNILQKKLRELAICMSAVSYTHLRAHETAAN
;
A
#
# COMPACT_ATOMS: atom_id res chain seq x y z
N MET A 1 3.10 14.51 -23.84
CA MET A 1 3.13 13.26 -23.05
C MET A 1 2.57 12.17 -23.93
N SER A 2 3.33 11.11 -24.24
CA SER A 2 2.89 10.01 -25.12
C SER A 2 2.85 8.72 -24.32
N ILE A 3 1.87 7.84 -24.61
CA ILE A 3 1.75 6.51 -24.02
C ILE A 3 1.93 5.49 -25.13
N SER A 4 2.85 4.54 -24.92
CA SER A 4 3.06 3.41 -25.83
C SER A 4 2.65 2.12 -25.15
N VAL A 5 1.85 1.28 -25.79
CA VAL A 5 1.36 0.02 -25.26
C VAL A 5 1.92 -1.15 -26.09
N TYR A 6 2.62 -2.06 -25.43
CA TYR A 6 3.14 -3.28 -26.04
C TYR A 6 2.26 -4.47 -25.67
N TYR A 7 1.59 -5.10 -26.62
CA TYR A 7 0.73 -6.26 -26.41
C TYR A 7 1.16 -7.45 -27.28
N GLY A 8 0.86 -8.65 -26.83
CA GLY A 8 1.21 -9.88 -27.55
C GLY A 8 1.28 -11.10 -26.61
N ARG A 9 1.45 -12.30 -27.18
CA ARG A 9 1.60 -13.56 -26.45
C ARG A 9 2.90 -13.60 -25.63
N ALA A 10 3.01 -14.53 -24.68
CA ALA A 10 4.27 -14.81 -24.00
C ALA A 10 5.36 -15.13 -25.05
N GLY A 11 6.58 -14.66 -24.83
CA GLY A 11 7.70 -14.86 -25.77
C GLY A 11 7.71 -13.97 -27.01
N SER A 12 6.73 -13.07 -27.24
CA SER A 12 6.66 -12.20 -28.43
C SER A 12 7.68 -11.03 -28.44
N GLY A 13 8.62 -10.99 -27.52
CA GLY A 13 9.67 -9.95 -27.50
C GLY A 13 9.30 -8.65 -26.82
N LYS A 14 8.16 -8.56 -26.11
CA LYS A 14 7.72 -7.31 -25.42
C LYS A 14 8.78 -6.74 -24.47
N THR A 15 9.37 -7.59 -23.64
CA THR A 15 10.42 -7.18 -22.70
C THR A 15 11.64 -6.64 -23.45
N ARG A 16 12.05 -7.29 -24.53
CA ARG A 16 13.14 -6.81 -25.36
C ARG A 16 12.84 -5.45 -25.98
N ALA A 17 11.62 -5.25 -26.49
CA ALA A 17 11.20 -3.96 -27.03
C ALA A 17 11.25 -2.83 -25.98
N VAL A 18 10.90 -3.14 -24.73
CA VAL A 18 11.03 -2.19 -23.60
C VAL A 18 12.51 -1.87 -23.33
N TYR A 19 13.39 -2.88 -23.30
CA TYR A 19 14.83 -2.68 -23.09
C TYR A 19 15.48 -1.87 -24.24
N GLU A 20 15.10 -2.15 -25.49
CA GLU A 20 15.53 -1.35 -26.66
C GLU A 20 15.07 0.11 -26.51
N ARG A 21 13.83 0.34 -26.07
CA ARG A 21 13.34 1.70 -25.85
C ARG A 21 14.09 2.41 -24.73
N ILE A 22 14.39 1.73 -23.63
CA ILE A 22 15.22 2.28 -22.54
C ILE A 22 16.60 2.66 -23.09
N ARG A 23 17.27 1.78 -23.83
CA ARG A 23 18.56 2.06 -24.45
C ARG A 23 18.52 3.27 -25.37
N GLN A 24 17.49 3.39 -26.18
CA GLN A 24 17.30 4.54 -27.06
C GLN A 24 17.15 5.85 -26.27
N VAL A 25 16.32 5.87 -25.23
CA VAL A 25 16.14 7.07 -24.37
C VAL A 25 17.44 7.45 -23.67
N MET A 26 18.22 6.48 -23.18
CA MET A 26 19.54 6.75 -22.59
C MET A 26 20.50 7.37 -23.59
N THR A 27 20.41 7.02 -24.86
CA THR A 27 21.24 7.57 -25.93
C THR A 27 20.78 8.98 -26.35
N ASP A 28 19.47 9.14 -26.54
CA ASP A 28 18.87 10.38 -27.02
C ASP A 28 18.87 11.48 -25.95
N CYS A 29 18.71 11.11 -24.65
CA CYS A 29 18.62 12.00 -23.52
C CYS A 29 19.56 11.54 -22.38
N PRO A 30 20.88 11.70 -22.51
CA PRO A 30 21.84 11.28 -21.49
C PRO A 30 21.60 11.98 -20.15
N GLY A 31 21.48 11.17 -19.08
CA GLY A 31 21.28 11.69 -17.73
C GLY A 31 19.81 11.83 -17.30
N GLU A 32 18.83 11.64 -18.20
CA GLU A 32 17.43 11.63 -17.81
C GLU A 32 17.11 10.39 -16.95
N PRO A 33 16.47 10.55 -15.77
CA PRO A 33 16.16 9.43 -14.91
C PRO A 33 15.01 8.59 -15.48
N ILE A 34 15.24 7.31 -15.67
CA ILE A 34 14.27 6.35 -16.16
C ILE A 34 13.84 5.42 -15.02
N ILE A 35 12.54 5.23 -14.84
CA ILE A 35 11.99 4.30 -13.86
C ILE A 35 11.39 3.10 -14.61
N LEU A 36 11.95 1.92 -14.38
CA LEU A 36 11.37 0.66 -14.84
C LEU A 36 10.61 0.02 -13.68
N LEU A 37 9.28 0.07 -13.77
CA LEU A 37 8.39 -0.43 -12.73
C LEU A 37 8.04 -1.89 -13.01
N VAL A 38 8.29 -2.76 -12.04
CA VAL A 38 8.06 -4.21 -12.14
C VAL A 38 7.47 -4.76 -10.84
N PRO A 39 6.88 -5.96 -10.85
CA PRO A 39 6.49 -6.63 -9.60
C PRO A 39 7.71 -6.83 -8.67
N GLU A 40 7.53 -6.62 -7.35
CA GLU A 40 8.62 -6.70 -6.35
C GLU A 40 9.51 -7.96 -6.50
N PRO A 41 8.95 -9.19 -6.67
CA PRO A 41 9.78 -10.39 -6.79
C PRO A 41 10.62 -10.44 -8.07
N ALA A 42 10.30 -9.63 -9.07
CA ALA A 42 10.99 -9.63 -10.37
C ALA A 42 12.12 -8.58 -10.45
N THR A 43 12.24 -7.68 -9.48
CA THR A 43 13.17 -6.53 -9.53
C THR A 43 14.61 -6.97 -9.80
N TYR A 44 15.14 -7.88 -9.00
CA TYR A 44 16.52 -8.36 -9.15
C TYR A 44 16.77 -9.04 -10.51
N ARG A 45 15.85 -9.90 -10.95
CA ARG A 45 15.97 -10.59 -12.23
C ARG A 45 15.98 -9.61 -13.39
N VAL A 46 15.04 -8.65 -13.40
CA VAL A 46 14.91 -7.64 -14.45
C VAL A 46 16.10 -6.70 -14.48
N GLU A 47 16.61 -6.31 -13.32
CA GLU A 47 17.82 -5.48 -13.21
C GLU A 47 19.03 -6.16 -13.83
N ARG A 48 19.23 -7.46 -13.53
CA ARG A 48 20.29 -8.28 -14.10
C ARG A 48 20.12 -8.46 -15.62
N GLU A 49 18.92 -8.82 -16.08
CA GLU A 49 18.61 -8.99 -17.51
C GLU A 49 18.84 -7.68 -18.28
N LEU A 50 18.46 -6.54 -17.70
CA LEU A 50 18.68 -5.24 -18.31
C LEU A 50 20.18 -4.89 -18.36
N ALA A 51 20.94 -5.16 -17.30
CA ALA A 51 22.40 -4.94 -17.29
C ALA A 51 23.14 -5.81 -18.31
N GLU A 52 22.74 -7.06 -18.47
CA GLU A 52 23.27 -7.97 -19.49
C GLU A 52 22.91 -7.50 -20.93
N PHE A 53 21.75 -6.86 -21.09
CA PHE A 53 21.30 -6.32 -22.38
C PHE A 53 22.03 -5.05 -22.79
N MET A 54 22.52 -4.23 -21.85
CA MET A 54 23.21 -2.97 -22.15
C MET A 54 24.63 -3.22 -22.67
N PRO A 55 25.09 -2.48 -23.71
CA PRO A 55 26.41 -2.68 -24.32
C PRO A 55 27.57 -2.46 -23.35
N GLU A 56 27.42 -1.54 -22.38
CA GLU A 56 28.45 -1.23 -21.38
C GLU A 56 28.33 -2.09 -20.10
N LYS A 57 27.50 -3.13 -20.12
CA LYS A 57 27.20 -4.02 -18.98
C LYS A 57 26.80 -3.29 -17.70
N GLY A 58 26.16 -2.13 -17.85
CA GLY A 58 25.67 -1.35 -16.73
C GLY A 58 24.86 -0.12 -17.14
N PHE A 59 24.20 0.48 -16.15
CA PHE A 59 23.43 1.71 -16.31
C PHE A 59 23.38 2.44 -14.97
N THR A 60 23.36 3.77 -15.00
CA THR A 60 23.27 4.61 -13.78
C THR A 60 21.99 5.42 -13.72
N THR A 61 21.38 5.71 -14.86
CA THR A 61 20.18 6.53 -15.00
C THR A 61 18.88 5.75 -14.88
N VAL A 62 18.92 4.41 -15.05
CA VAL A 62 17.74 3.55 -14.97
C VAL A 62 17.61 2.99 -13.55
N ARG A 63 16.40 3.06 -13.00
CA ARG A 63 16.08 2.47 -11.69
C ARG A 63 14.99 1.43 -11.85
N VAL A 64 15.30 0.17 -11.55
CA VAL A 64 14.33 -0.93 -11.52
C VAL A 64 13.70 -0.98 -10.13
N VAL A 65 12.42 -0.72 -10.02
CA VAL A 65 11.72 -0.60 -8.73
C VAL A 65 10.37 -1.31 -8.76
N GLY A 66 9.95 -1.79 -7.60
CA GLY A 66 8.57 -2.24 -7.39
C GLY A 66 7.67 -1.10 -6.89
N PHE A 67 6.36 -1.35 -6.85
CA PHE A 67 5.37 -0.35 -6.43
C PHE A 67 5.59 0.15 -5.00
N GLY A 68 5.96 -0.74 -4.07
CA GLY A 68 6.22 -0.36 -2.68
C GLY A 68 7.38 0.60 -2.55
N ARG A 69 8.50 0.31 -3.21
CA ARG A 69 9.69 1.16 -3.21
C ARG A 69 9.45 2.49 -3.92
N LEU A 70 8.74 2.47 -5.05
CA LEU A 70 8.36 3.70 -5.76
C LEU A 70 7.47 4.58 -4.87
N GLY A 71 6.43 4.00 -4.25
CA GLY A 71 5.55 4.71 -3.33
C GLY A 71 6.30 5.35 -2.16
N TYR A 72 7.26 4.63 -1.57
CA TYR A 72 8.12 5.17 -0.52
C TYR A 72 8.99 6.34 -1.01
N GLN A 73 9.58 6.24 -2.19
CA GLN A 73 10.39 7.32 -2.77
C GLN A 73 9.55 8.58 -3.05
N VAL A 74 8.35 8.41 -3.62
CA VAL A 74 7.40 9.52 -3.84
C VAL A 74 7.01 10.16 -2.51
N TYR A 75 6.69 9.34 -1.50
CA TYR A 75 6.36 9.84 -0.16
C TYR A 75 7.49 10.67 0.46
N GLN A 76 8.73 10.22 0.33
CA GLN A 76 9.90 10.96 0.80
C GLN A 76 10.11 12.28 0.02
N SER A 77 9.90 12.29 -1.30
CA SER A 77 10.12 13.46 -2.15
C SER A 77 9.10 14.57 -1.93
N ILE A 78 7.87 14.24 -1.54
CA ILE A 78 6.80 15.21 -1.26
C ILE A 78 7.05 15.97 0.05
N GLY A 79 8.06 15.56 0.85
CA GLY A 79 8.45 16.27 2.07
C GLY A 79 7.34 16.32 3.11
N SER A 80 6.46 15.30 3.16
CA SER A 80 5.41 15.24 4.17
C SER A 80 6.03 15.27 5.56
N LYS A 81 5.42 16.01 6.50
CA LYS A 81 5.86 16.08 7.92
C LYS A 81 6.02 14.70 8.59
N GLY A 82 5.64 13.63 7.90
CA GLY A 82 5.81 12.23 8.31
C GLY A 82 6.94 11.47 7.61
N ALA A 83 7.74 12.09 6.76
CA ALA A 83 8.80 11.42 5.99
C ALA A 83 9.91 10.79 6.85
N GLY A 84 10.07 11.20 8.10
CA GLY A 84 10.99 10.60 9.08
C GLY A 84 10.35 9.61 10.05
N GLN A 85 9.04 9.35 9.92
CA GLN A 85 8.34 8.52 10.88
C GLN A 85 8.39 7.03 10.51
N SER A 86 8.79 6.22 11.47
CA SER A 86 8.84 4.77 11.31
C SER A 86 7.43 4.19 11.16
N SER A 87 7.19 3.48 10.07
CA SER A 87 5.94 2.74 9.89
C SER A 87 5.80 1.68 10.95
N LEU A 88 4.63 1.60 11.58
CA LEU A 88 4.33 0.52 12.54
C LEU A 88 4.45 -0.84 11.87
N SER A 89 5.19 -1.75 12.52
CA SER A 89 5.24 -3.15 12.13
C SER A 89 3.84 -3.80 12.15
N SER A 90 3.68 -4.94 11.52
CA SER A 90 2.41 -5.70 11.58
C SER A 90 2.01 -6.03 13.02
N PHE A 91 2.99 -6.36 13.86
CA PHE A 91 2.79 -6.61 15.28
C PHE A 91 2.34 -5.34 16.02
N GLY A 92 3.00 -4.20 15.80
CA GLY A 92 2.59 -2.91 16.38
C GLY A 92 1.17 -2.51 15.99
N ARG A 93 0.77 -2.75 14.75
CA ARG A 93 -0.62 -2.53 14.29
C ARG A 93 -1.63 -3.45 14.98
N SER A 94 -1.29 -4.73 15.18
CA SER A 94 -2.14 -5.66 15.93
C SER A 94 -2.30 -5.23 17.39
N MET A 95 -1.23 -4.80 18.03
CA MET A 95 -1.29 -4.29 19.42
C MET A 95 -2.16 -3.03 19.53
N LEU A 96 -2.01 -2.10 18.59
CA LEU A 96 -2.82 -0.88 18.53
C LEU A 96 -4.31 -1.23 18.35
N LEU A 97 -4.63 -2.13 17.43
CA LEU A 97 -6.01 -2.62 17.24
C LEU A 97 -6.58 -3.22 18.53
N ARG A 98 -5.82 -4.05 19.23
CA ARG A 98 -6.26 -4.63 20.51
C ARG A 98 -6.53 -3.54 21.56
N LEU A 99 -5.66 -2.54 21.65
CA LEU A 99 -5.85 -1.42 22.57
C LEU A 99 -7.13 -0.63 22.25
N VAL A 100 -7.34 -0.32 20.97
CA VAL A 100 -8.54 0.37 20.48
C VAL A 100 -9.80 -0.43 20.80
N MET A 101 -9.82 -1.72 20.47
CA MET A 101 -10.94 -2.60 20.75
C MET A 101 -11.26 -2.66 22.25
N LYS A 102 -10.22 -2.75 23.11
CA LYS A 102 -10.40 -2.73 24.57
C LYS A 102 -11.01 -1.43 25.05
N ARG A 103 -10.57 -0.28 24.51
CA ARG A 103 -11.12 1.04 24.88
C ARG A 103 -12.56 1.21 24.41
N LYS A 104 -12.90 0.67 23.24
CA LYS A 104 -14.22 0.77 22.62
C LYS A 104 -15.15 -0.40 22.93
N GLN A 105 -14.75 -1.32 23.80
CA GLN A 105 -15.48 -2.56 24.11
C GLN A 105 -16.95 -2.31 24.47
N LYS A 106 -17.25 -1.24 25.21
CA LYS A 106 -18.62 -0.88 25.62
C LYS A 106 -19.51 -0.42 24.45
N GLU A 107 -18.90 0.01 23.34
CA GLU A 107 -19.58 0.47 22.13
C GLU A 107 -19.77 -0.68 21.11
N LEU A 108 -19.11 -1.84 21.35
CA LEU A 108 -19.11 -3.01 20.48
C LEU A 108 -20.00 -4.10 21.06
N GLY A 109 -21.28 -4.10 20.69
CA GLY A 109 -22.22 -5.11 21.20
C GLY A 109 -22.06 -6.48 20.53
N LEU A 110 -22.04 -6.51 19.18
CA LEU A 110 -21.93 -7.73 18.39
C LEU A 110 -20.49 -8.29 18.37
N LEU A 111 -19.50 -7.40 18.21
CA LEU A 111 -18.09 -7.77 18.14
C LEU A 111 -17.43 -7.91 19.52
N GLU A 112 -18.10 -7.58 20.62
CA GLU A 112 -17.54 -7.60 21.96
C GLU A 112 -16.88 -8.94 22.30
N GLN A 113 -17.56 -10.04 22.07
CA GLN A 113 -17.01 -11.38 22.37
C GLN A 113 -15.82 -11.74 21.45
N ALA A 114 -15.85 -11.28 20.20
CA ALA A 114 -14.77 -11.51 19.26
C ALA A 114 -13.50 -10.73 19.66
N THR A 115 -13.63 -9.54 20.27
CA THR A 115 -12.49 -8.74 20.74
C THR A 115 -11.65 -9.43 21.81
N LYS A 116 -12.22 -10.39 22.53
CA LYS A 116 -11.52 -11.17 23.56
C LYS A 116 -10.56 -12.22 22.96
N ARG A 117 -10.72 -12.55 21.67
CA ARG A 117 -9.87 -13.53 20.98
C ARG A 117 -8.63 -12.85 20.40
N PRO A 118 -7.40 -13.33 20.68
CA PRO A 118 -6.16 -12.73 20.20
C PRO A 118 -6.10 -12.63 18.67
N GLU A 119 -6.59 -13.65 17.96
CA GLU A 119 -6.53 -13.75 16.49
C GLU A 119 -7.43 -12.72 15.81
N PHE A 120 -8.46 -12.21 16.49
CA PHE A 120 -9.40 -11.27 15.91
C PHE A 120 -8.76 -9.97 15.47
N SER A 121 -7.70 -9.52 16.17
CA SER A 121 -6.94 -8.34 15.79
C SER A 121 -6.24 -8.50 14.42
N SER A 122 -5.74 -9.70 14.13
CA SER A 122 -5.12 -10.02 12.83
C SER A 122 -6.14 -10.05 11.70
N VAL A 123 -7.31 -10.62 11.94
CA VAL A 123 -8.42 -10.64 10.98
C VAL A 123 -8.89 -9.22 10.67
N LEU A 124 -9.06 -8.37 11.69
CA LEU A 124 -9.41 -6.96 11.48
C LEU A 124 -8.33 -6.18 10.74
N GLN A 125 -7.06 -6.45 11.02
CA GLN A 125 -5.96 -5.81 10.31
C GLN A 125 -5.98 -6.12 8.82
N GLN A 126 -6.22 -7.38 8.47
CA GLN A 126 -6.35 -7.80 7.08
C GLN A 126 -7.57 -7.14 6.42
N LEU A 127 -8.74 -7.20 7.06
CA LEU A 127 -9.96 -6.58 6.56
C LEU A 127 -9.80 -5.07 6.33
N PHE A 128 -9.18 -4.35 7.27
CA PHE A 128 -8.94 -2.91 7.11
C PHE A 128 -7.88 -2.61 6.04
N SER A 129 -6.96 -3.52 5.77
CA SER A 129 -6.03 -3.39 4.66
C SER A 129 -6.75 -3.53 3.32
N GLU A 130 -7.68 -4.46 3.21
CA GLU A 130 -8.56 -4.63 2.04
C GLU A 130 -9.46 -3.41 1.84
N PHE A 131 -10.11 -2.90 2.88
CA PHE A 131 -10.91 -1.69 2.79
C PHE A 131 -10.10 -0.50 2.27
N ARG A 132 -8.88 -0.30 2.75
CA ARG A 132 -8.00 0.77 2.25
C ARG A 132 -7.62 0.57 0.79
N ALA A 133 -7.33 -0.67 0.37
CA ALA A 133 -7.01 -0.98 -1.04
C ALA A 133 -8.17 -0.59 -1.98
N PHE A 134 -9.41 -0.77 -1.52
CA PHE A 134 -10.61 -0.37 -2.25
C PHE A 134 -11.10 1.04 -1.92
N ARG A 135 -10.33 1.83 -1.16
CA ARG A 135 -10.68 3.19 -0.71
C ARG A 135 -11.99 3.27 0.07
N VAL A 136 -12.33 2.21 0.78
CA VAL A 136 -13.50 2.17 1.67
C VAL A 136 -13.09 2.73 3.03
N GLY A 137 -13.73 3.82 3.43
CA GLY A 137 -13.53 4.47 4.73
C GLY A 137 -14.66 4.20 5.72
N PRO A 138 -14.53 4.71 6.97
CA PRO A 138 -15.59 4.55 7.98
C PRO A 138 -16.96 5.08 7.54
N ALA A 139 -16.99 6.22 6.87
CA ALA A 139 -18.23 6.82 6.36
C ALA A 139 -18.93 5.95 5.30
N ASP A 140 -18.15 5.19 4.51
CA ASP A 140 -18.71 4.28 3.51
C ASP A 140 -19.36 3.05 4.19
N LEU A 141 -18.76 2.58 5.29
CA LEU A 141 -19.33 1.49 6.10
C LEU A 141 -20.64 1.94 6.79
N GLU A 142 -20.72 3.16 7.27
CA GLU A 142 -21.93 3.74 7.84
C GLU A 142 -23.05 3.86 6.79
N ARG A 143 -22.74 4.41 5.62
CA ARG A 143 -23.69 4.46 4.49
C ARG A 143 -24.14 3.07 4.04
N GLY A 144 -23.21 2.12 3.98
CA GLY A 144 -23.50 0.72 3.71
C GLY A 144 -24.45 0.12 4.76
N ALA A 145 -24.26 0.45 6.03
CA ALA A 145 -25.16 0.00 7.09
C ALA A 145 -26.59 0.52 6.94
N GLU A 146 -26.78 1.74 6.46
CA GLU A 146 -28.12 2.31 6.22
C GLU A 146 -28.84 1.65 5.06
N SER A 147 -28.12 1.20 4.03
CA SER A 147 -28.68 0.59 2.84
C SER A 147 -29.08 -0.88 3.02
N VAL A 148 -28.59 -1.55 4.07
CA VAL A 148 -28.79 -2.98 4.30
C VAL A 148 -30.01 -3.25 5.15
N LYS A 149 -30.90 -4.17 4.70
CA LYS A 149 -32.11 -4.57 5.45
C LYS A 149 -31.81 -5.56 6.60
N ASN A 150 -30.65 -6.22 6.58
CA ASN A 150 -30.27 -7.21 7.60
C ASN A 150 -29.72 -6.51 8.86
N ASN A 151 -30.44 -6.62 9.95
CA ASN A 151 -30.12 -5.94 11.22
C ASN A 151 -28.77 -6.35 11.81
N ILE A 152 -28.35 -7.62 11.63
CA ILE A 152 -27.07 -8.12 12.13
C ILE A 152 -25.92 -7.52 11.30
N LEU A 153 -26.08 -7.51 9.99
CA LEU A 153 -25.07 -6.93 9.08
C LEU A 153 -24.97 -5.42 9.28
N GLN A 154 -26.08 -4.73 9.47
CA GLN A 154 -26.12 -3.31 9.78
C GLN A 154 -25.32 -2.98 11.05
N LYS A 155 -25.56 -3.71 12.14
CA LYS A 155 -24.80 -3.54 13.39
C LYS A 155 -23.31 -3.83 13.18
N LYS A 156 -22.99 -4.92 12.49
CA LYS A 156 -21.60 -5.29 12.19
C LYS A 156 -20.85 -4.19 11.42
N LEU A 157 -21.48 -3.61 10.40
CA LEU A 157 -20.87 -2.53 9.62
C LEU A 157 -20.62 -1.28 10.47
N ARG A 158 -21.56 -0.89 11.32
CA ARG A 158 -21.39 0.24 12.25
C ARG A 158 -20.26 0.00 13.24
N GLU A 159 -20.19 -1.17 13.85
CA GLU A 159 -19.11 -1.52 14.78
C GLU A 159 -17.74 -1.58 14.10
N LEU A 160 -17.67 -2.05 12.86
CA LEU A 160 -16.44 -1.98 12.05
C LEU A 160 -16.05 -0.54 11.72
N ALA A 161 -17.02 0.34 11.45
CA ALA A 161 -16.76 1.77 11.24
C ALA A 161 -16.17 2.42 12.49
N ILE A 162 -16.71 2.12 13.68
CA ILE A 162 -16.18 2.59 14.97
C ILE A 162 -14.72 2.14 15.15
N CYS A 163 -14.42 0.86 14.93
CA CYS A 163 -13.07 0.34 15.07
C CYS A 163 -12.10 1.00 14.07
N MET A 164 -12.52 1.18 12.83
CA MET A 164 -11.70 1.78 11.78
C MET A 164 -11.41 3.26 12.03
N SER A 165 -12.41 4.03 12.45
CA SER A 165 -12.26 5.44 12.84
C SER A 165 -11.29 5.61 14.01
N ALA A 166 -11.45 4.79 15.04
CA ALA A 166 -10.61 4.87 16.23
C ALA A 166 -9.13 4.53 15.94
N VAL A 167 -8.86 3.61 15.00
CA VAL A 167 -7.50 3.30 14.54
C VAL A 167 -6.91 4.45 13.74
N SER A 168 -7.67 5.05 12.84
CA SER A 168 -7.22 6.20 12.03
C SER A 168 -6.89 7.39 12.93
N TYR A 169 -7.70 7.66 13.94
CA TYR A 169 -7.48 8.74 14.91
C TYR A 169 -6.24 8.50 15.78
N THR A 170 -5.99 7.27 16.24
CA THR A 170 -4.78 6.93 17.02
C THR A 170 -3.52 7.00 16.20
N HIS A 171 -3.56 6.66 14.91
CA HIS A 171 -2.44 6.87 13.99
C HIS A 171 -2.08 8.36 13.86
N LEU A 172 -3.07 9.24 13.68
CA LEU A 172 -2.86 10.68 13.59
C LEU A 172 -2.28 11.27 14.89
N ARG A 173 -2.80 10.86 16.05
CA ARG A 173 -2.31 11.35 17.36
C ARG A 173 -0.93 10.82 17.75
N ALA A 174 -0.58 9.60 17.39
CA ALA A 174 0.78 9.10 17.61
C ALA A 174 1.81 9.93 16.82
N HIS A 175 1.38 10.57 15.76
CA HIS A 175 2.19 11.50 14.97
C HIS A 175 2.32 12.89 15.61
N GLU A 176 1.30 13.38 16.33
CA GLU A 176 1.33 14.69 17.00
C GLU A 176 2.16 14.68 18.28
N THR A 177 2.13 13.59 19.05
CA THR A 177 2.88 13.45 20.31
C THR A 177 4.37 13.19 20.13
N ALA A 178 4.81 12.74 18.95
CA ALA A 178 6.23 12.57 18.63
C ALA A 178 6.87 13.88 18.07
N ALA A 179 6.07 14.93 17.84
CA ALA A 179 6.49 16.22 17.30
C ALA A 179 6.60 17.34 18.38
N ASN A 180 6.32 17.01 19.65
CA ASN A 180 6.58 17.84 20.84
C ASN A 180 7.61 17.12 21.72
#